data_acaffa3cfbf98c576aa26e4cd6e15ed4
#
_entry.id   acaffa3cfbf98c576aa26e4cd6e15ed4
#
_cell.length_a   1.000
_cell.length_b   1.000
_cell.length_c   1.000
_cell.angle_alpha   90.00
_cell.angle_beta   90.00
_cell.angle_gamma   90.00
#
_symmetry.space_group_name_H-M   'P 1'
#
loop_
_entity.id
_entity.type
_entity.pdbx_description
1 polymer ?
#
loop_
_entity_poly.entity_id
_entity_poly.type
_entity_poly.pdbx_seq_one_letter_code
_entity_poly.pdbx_strand_id
1 'polypeptide(L)'
;LFRSNRQAGAVYDMIMPDPQPVKPYGNWNKTRIVVYNQRVIHYMNDVKVLEFQFGTPVWRALVDHSKFSKFSTSPEKCPEAYDLMLQCGKQPGYIGMQDHGYGVCFRNIRIKEL
;
A
#
# COMPACT_ATOMS: atom_id res chain seq x y z
N LEU A 1 -2.71 -16.98 -12.61
CA LEU A 1 -2.10 -15.82 -11.95
C LEU A 1 -3.18 -15.12 -11.13
N PHE A 2 -3.13 -15.28 -9.82
CA PHE A 2 -4.04 -14.59 -8.93
C PHE A 2 -3.69 -13.09 -8.91
N ARG A 3 -4.58 -12.26 -9.43
CA ARG A 3 -4.54 -10.82 -9.21
C ARG A 3 -5.20 -10.53 -7.85
N SER A 4 -4.49 -9.88 -6.96
CA SER A 4 -4.99 -9.59 -5.62
C SER A 4 -4.51 -8.21 -5.16
N ASN A 5 -5.37 -7.49 -4.46
CA ASN A 5 -5.02 -6.26 -3.77
C ASN A 5 -4.25 -6.49 -2.46
N ARG A 6 -3.82 -7.72 -2.20
CA ARG A 6 -3.00 -8.14 -1.06
C ARG A 6 -1.62 -8.64 -1.48
N GLN A 7 -1.25 -8.43 -2.74
CA GLN A 7 0.07 -8.79 -3.28
C GLN A 7 1.11 -7.73 -2.96
N ALA A 8 2.39 -8.11 -3.14
CA ALA A 8 3.50 -7.16 -3.01
C ALA A 8 3.31 -5.94 -3.92
N GLY A 9 3.52 -4.75 -3.37
CA GLY A 9 3.30 -3.48 -4.07
C GLY A 9 1.88 -2.94 -4.00
N ALA A 10 0.91 -3.71 -3.52
CA ALA A 10 -0.47 -3.26 -3.34
C ALA A 10 -0.61 -2.13 -2.30
N VAL A 11 -1.67 -1.35 -2.42
CA VAL A 11 -2.26 -0.70 -1.25
C VAL A 11 -3.21 -1.72 -0.65
N TYR A 12 -2.80 -2.29 0.46
CA TYR A 12 -3.41 -3.49 1.03
C TYR A 12 -4.93 -3.37 1.16
N ASP A 13 -5.62 -4.36 0.59
CA ASP A 13 -7.08 -4.47 0.55
C ASP A 13 -7.81 -3.36 -0.26
N MET A 14 -7.07 -2.48 -0.95
CA MET A 14 -7.66 -1.35 -1.68
C MET A 14 -7.26 -1.30 -3.15
N ILE A 15 -5.96 -1.29 -3.45
CA ILE A 15 -5.48 -1.14 -4.84
C ILE A 15 -4.56 -2.30 -5.20
N MET A 16 -4.93 -2.99 -6.25
CA MET A 16 -4.13 -4.07 -6.83
C MET A 16 -3.00 -3.50 -7.70
N PRO A 17 -1.77 -4.01 -7.58
CA PRO A 17 -0.70 -3.62 -8.49
C PRO A 17 -0.92 -4.19 -9.88
N ASP A 18 -0.63 -3.40 -10.92
CA ASP A 18 -0.67 -3.83 -12.30
C ASP A 18 0.33 -2.99 -13.13
N PRO A 19 1.33 -3.59 -13.79
CA PRO A 19 1.64 -5.02 -13.79
C PRO A 19 2.16 -5.54 -12.45
N GLN A 20 2.44 -6.85 -12.36
CA GLN A 20 3.01 -7.48 -11.19
C GLN A 20 4.41 -8.06 -11.52
N PRO A 21 5.47 -7.23 -11.50
CA PRO A 21 6.82 -7.62 -11.91
C PRO A 21 7.64 -8.24 -10.76
N VAL A 22 6.99 -8.87 -9.80
CA VAL A 22 7.65 -9.50 -8.66
C VAL A 22 8.42 -10.73 -9.11
N LYS A 23 9.68 -10.82 -8.69
CA LYS A 23 10.55 -11.96 -8.93
C LYS A 23 10.11 -13.16 -8.08
N PRO A 24 10.43 -14.40 -8.52
CA PRO A 24 10.11 -15.59 -7.74
C PRO A 24 10.70 -15.56 -6.33
N TYR A 25 10.07 -16.34 -5.44
CA TYR A 25 10.55 -16.54 -4.06
C TYR A 25 12.05 -16.85 -4.01
N GLY A 26 12.73 -16.28 -3.04
CA GLY A 26 14.18 -16.41 -2.88
C GLY A 26 15.00 -15.33 -3.59
N ASN A 27 14.37 -14.48 -4.40
CA ASN A 27 15.03 -13.36 -5.07
C ASN A 27 14.75 -12.06 -4.33
N TRP A 28 15.71 -11.12 -4.39
CA TRP A 28 15.48 -9.78 -3.91
C TRP A 28 14.57 -8.99 -4.86
N ASN A 29 13.57 -8.35 -4.29
CA ASN A 29 12.69 -7.42 -4.98
C ASN A 29 12.98 -6.00 -4.49
N LYS A 30 13.10 -5.06 -5.41
CA LYS A 30 13.28 -3.64 -5.12
C LYS A 30 11.92 -2.96 -5.07
N THR A 31 11.65 -2.26 -3.98
CA THR A 31 10.44 -1.44 -3.85
C THR A 31 10.81 0.02 -3.74
N ARG A 32 9.98 0.88 -4.31
CA ARG A 32 10.08 2.33 -4.14
C ARG A 32 8.69 2.92 -4.03
N ILE A 33 8.50 3.80 -3.04
CA ILE A 33 7.28 4.57 -2.86
C ILE A 33 7.65 6.04 -2.99
N VAL A 34 6.96 6.75 -3.87
CA VAL A 34 7.10 8.20 -4.03
C VAL A 34 5.83 8.86 -3.54
N VAL A 35 5.98 9.82 -2.63
CA VAL A 35 4.87 10.63 -2.11
C VAL A 35 5.19 12.08 -2.38
N TYR A 36 4.35 12.75 -3.15
CA TYR A 36 4.51 14.16 -3.46
C TYR A 36 3.15 14.82 -3.71
N ASN A 37 2.87 15.92 -3.04
CA ASN A 37 1.60 16.66 -3.17
C ASN A 37 0.36 15.75 -3.07
N GLN A 38 0.28 14.91 -2.03
CA GLN A 38 -0.80 13.93 -1.81
C GLN A 38 -0.84 12.78 -2.83
N ARG A 39 -0.03 12.81 -3.85
CA ARG A 39 0.06 11.77 -4.87
C ARG A 39 1.04 10.70 -4.41
N VAL A 40 0.66 9.44 -4.55
CA VAL A 40 1.46 8.29 -4.17
C VAL A 40 1.65 7.37 -5.37
N ILE A 41 2.90 6.97 -5.60
CA ILE A 41 3.24 6.03 -6.69
C ILE A 41 4.05 4.89 -6.09
N HIS A 42 3.65 3.66 -6.37
CA HIS A 42 4.42 2.47 -6.04
C HIS A 42 5.16 1.93 -7.27
N TYR A 43 6.42 1.59 -7.06
CA TYR A 43 7.26 0.90 -8.04
C TYR A 43 7.73 -0.42 -7.45
N MET A 44 7.71 -1.46 -8.28
CA MET A 44 8.29 -2.78 -8.01
C MET A 44 9.30 -3.10 -9.10
N ASN A 45 10.55 -3.37 -8.73
CA ASN A 45 11.63 -3.66 -9.68
C ASN A 45 11.71 -2.61 -10.81
N ASP A 46 11.65 -1.33 -10.44
CA ASP A 46 11.68 -0.15 -11.30
C ASP A 46 10.49 0.01 -12.26
N VAL A 47 9.44 -0.79 -12.09
CA VAL A 47 8.20 -0.69 -12.85
C VAL A 47 7.12 -0.05 -11.98
N LYS A 48 6.46 1.00 -12.49
CA LYS A 48 5.29 1.59 -11.83
C LYS A 48 4.16 0.57 -11.82
N VAL A 49 3.64 0.26 -10.64
CA VAL A 49 2.59 -0.77 -10.47
C VAL A 49 1.25 -0.19 -10.02
N LEU A 50 1.25 0.97 -9.39
CA LEU A 50 0.03 1.69 -9.05
C LEU A 50 0.31 3.15 -8.73
N GLU A 51 -0.75 3.93 -8.75
CA GLU A 51 -0.74 5.35 -8.41
C GLU A 51 -2.11 5.75 -7.86
N PHE A 52 -2.12 6.60 -6.86
CA PHE A 52 -3.35 7.15 -6.31
C PHE A 52 -3.07 8.51 -5.66
N GLN A 53 -4.14 9.20 -5.26
CA GLN A 53 -4.04 10.47 -4.58
C GLN A 53 -4.90 10.49 -3.31
N PHE A 54 -4.29 10.83 -2.20
CA PHE A 54 -5.01 11.04 -0.95
C PHE A 54 -6.00 12.20 -1.05
N GLY A 55 -7.04 12.17 -0.21
CA GLY A 55 -8.01 13.25 -0.09
C GLY A 55 -8.97 13.40 -1.26
N THR A 56 -9.00 12.46 -2.19
CA THR A 56 -9.90 12.46 -3.34
C THR A 56 -11.16 11.64 -3.09
N PRO A 57 -12.25 11.86 -3.86
CA PRO A 57 -13.43 10.99 -3.79
C PRO A 57 -13.12 9.53 -4.12
N VAL A 58 -12.15 9.27 -5.02
CA VAL A 58 -11.69 7.92 -5.34
C VAL A 58 -11.03 7.26 -4.13
N TRP A 59 -10.15 7.98 -3.42
CA TRP A 59 -9.53 7.48 -2.19
C TRP A 59 -10.60 7.13 -1.14
N ARG A 60 -11.57 8.01 -0.94
CA ARG A 60 -12.67 7.76 -0.02
C ARG A 60 -13.46 6.50 -0.39
N ALA A 61 -13.79 6.34 -1.67
CA ALA A 61 -14.50 5.16 -2.15
C ALA A 61 -13.69 3.87 -1.91
N LEU A 62 -12.37 3.92 -2.13
CA LEU A 62 -11.48 2.80 -1.84
C LEU A 62 -11.49 2.42 -0.35
N VAL A 63 -11.45 3.39 0.54
CA VAL A 63 -11.53 3.16 1.99
C VAL A 63 -12.91 2.60 2.37
N ASP A 64 -13.98 3.15 1.82
CA ASP A 64 -15.36 2.72 2.09
C ASP A 64 -15.63 1.27 1.67
N HIS A 65 -14.91 0.75 0.66
CA HIS A 65 -15.04 -0.63 0.18
C HIS A 65 -13.95 -1.57 0.73
N SER A 66 -13.12 -1.10 1.66
CA SER A 66 -12.03 -1.88 2.25
C SER A 66 -12.40 -2.45 3.62
N LYS A 67 -11.47 -3.22 4.19
CA LYS A 67 -11.58 -3.69 5.59
C LYS A 67 -11.63 -2.56 6.61
N PHE A 68 -11.24 -1.35 6.24
CA PHE A 68 -11.27 -0.17 7.11
C PHE A 68 -12.64 0.50 7.14
N SER A 69 -13.58 0.09 6.27
CA SER A 69 -14.94 0.60 6.27
C SER A 69 -15.65 0.30 7.59
N LYS A 70 -16.45 1.26 8.05
CA LYS A 70 -17.32 1.07 9.22
C LYS A 70 -18.37 -0.04 9.01
N PHE A 71 -18.64 -0.38 7.77
CA PHE A 71 -19.63 -1.40 7.37
C PHE A 71 -18.97 -2.68 6.84
N SER A 72 -17.67 -2.82 7.01
CA SER A 72 -16.95 -4.00 6.53
C SER A 72 -17.45 -5.27 7.23
N THR A 73 -17.69 -6.32 6.44
CA THR A 73 -18.01 -7.66 6.92
C THR A 73 -16.80 -8.61 6.89
N SER A 74 -15.63 -8.10 6.49
CA SER A 74 -14.39 -8.88 6.46
C SER A 74 -14.03 -9.42 7.84
N PRO A 75 -13.53 -10.67 7.95
CA PRO A 75 -12.97 -11.17 9.21
C PRO A 75 -11.80 -10.35 9.72
N GLU A 76 -11.10 -9.65 8.83
CA GLU A 76 -9.95 -8.77 9.12
C GLU A 76 -10.36 -7.30 9.28
N LYS A 77 -11.63 -7.01 9.46
CA LYS A 77 -12.12 -5.63 9.57
C LYS A 77 -11.40 -4.83 10.64
N CYS A 78 -11.12 -3.59 10.32
CA CYS A 78 -10.44 -2.64 11.22
C CYS A 78 -11.14 -1.27 11.13
N PRO A 79 -12.41 -1.17 11.52
CA PRO A 79 -13.20 0.05 11.37
C PRO A 79 -12.71 1.21 12.23
N GLU A 80 -11.95 0.95 13.29
CA GLU A 80 -11.30 1.95 14.13
C GLU A 80 -10.26 2.77 13.38
N ALA A 81 -9.71 2.26 12.28
CA ALA A 81 -8.77 2.98 11.43
C ALA A 81 -9.43 3.83 10.34
N TYR A 82 -10.75 3.83 10.23
CA TYR A 82 -11.47 4.51 9.15
C TYR A 82 -11.11 6.00 9.03
N ASP A 83 -11.21 6.73 10.13
CA ASP A 83 -10.93 8.17 10.12
C ASP A 83 -9.45 8.46 9.86
N LEU A 84 -8.54 7.61 10.38
CA LEU A 84 -7.11 7.71 10.08
C LEU A 84 -6.83 7.51 8.59
N MET A 85 -7.48 6.55 7.96
CA MET A 85 -7.32 6.30 6.53
C MET A 85 -7.81 7.47 5.67
N LEU A 86 -8.88 8.14 6.08
CA LEU A 86 -9.37 9.35 5.41
C LEU A 86 -8.44 10.55 5.60
N GLN A 87 -7.65 10.57 6.69
CA GLN A 87 -6.70 11.63 7.00
C GLN A 87 -5.30 11.39 6.41
N CYS A 88 -5.09 10.26 5.76
CA CYS A 88 -3.79 9.96 5.11
C CYS A 88 -3.33 11.12 4.23
N GLY A 89 -2.06 11.45 4.33
CA GLY A 89 -1.42 12.55 3.61
C GLY A 89 -1.58 13.94 4.26
N LYS A 90 -2.39 14.09 5.30
CA LYS A 90 -2.60 15.38 5.99
C LYS A 90 -1.73 15.53 7.23
N GLN A 91 -1.27 14.45 7.80
CA GLN A 91 -0.46 14.43 9.01
C GLN A 91 0.84 13.66 8.78
N PRO A 92 1.95 14.06 9.42
CA PRO A 92 3.16 13.24 9.41
C PRO A 92 2.89 11.89 10.09
N GLY A 93 3.61 10.86 9.64
CA GLY A 93 3.48 9.52 10.18
C GLY A 93 4.82 8.81 10.19
N TYR A 94 4.81 7.58 10.66
CA TYR A 94 5.97 6.71 10.69
C TYR A 94 6.03 5.83 9.45
N ILE A 95 7.25 5.44 9.09
CA ILE A 95 7.50 4.40 8.11
C ILE A 95 7.86 3.15 8.87
N GLY A 96 7.11 2.07 8.64
CA GLY A 96 7.35 0.78 9.27
C GLY A 96 7.60 -0.31 8.25
N MET A 97 8.32 -1.34 8.66
CA MET A 97 8.48 -2.57 7.91
C MET A 97 7.77 -3.67 8.69
N GLN A 98 6.87 -4.37 8.02
CA GLN A 98 6.01 -5.36 8.65
C GLN A 98 6.53 -6.77 8.40
N ASP A 99 6.59 -7.56 9.48
CA ASP A 99 6.63 -9.02 9.46
C ASP A 99 5.22 -9.55 9.70
N HIS A 100 4.80 -10.53 8.89
CA HIS A 100 3.48 -11.15 8.98
C HIS A 100 3.55 -12.64 9.35
N GLY A 101 4.57 -13.02 10.11
CA GLY A 101 4.76 -14.41 10.60
C GLY A 101 5.52 -15.33 9.65
N TYR A 102 5.93 -14.85 8.48
CA TYR A 102 6.81 -15.53 7.55
C TYR A 102 8.16 -14.82 7.54
N GLY A 103 9.25 -15.55 7.31
CA GLY A 103 10.57 -14.94 7.22
C GLY A 103 10.62 -13.88 6.13
N VAL A 104 11.00 -12.65 6.49
CA VAL A 104 11.19 -11.55 5.56
C VAL A 104 12.50 -10.86 5.86
N CYS A 105 13.23 -10.45 4.84
CA CYS A 105 14.48 -9.72 4.95
C CYS A 105 14.37 -8.38 4.22
N PHE A 106 14.93 -7.34 4.83
CA PHE A 106 15.03 -6.01 4.25
C PHE A 106 16.50 -5.60 4.19
N ARG A 107 16.87 -4.88 3.13
CA ARG A 107 18.21 -4.31 2.98
C ARG A 107 18.18 -3.03 2.14
N ASN A 108 19.25 -2.23 2.25
CA ASN A 108 19.46 -1.02 1.44
C ASN A 108 18.31 -0.02 1.57
N ILE A 109 17.79 0.14 2.80
CA ILE A 109 16.69 1.06 3.09
C ILE A 109 17.20 2.49 2.98
N ARG A 110 16.54 3.29 2.15
CA ARG A 110 16.89 4.68 1.90
C ARG A 110 15.65 5.56 1.91
N ILE A 111 15.80 6.76 2.44
CA ILE A 111 14.76 7.79 2.41
C ILE A 111 15.39 9.03 1.78
N LYS A 112 14.65 9.65 0.87
CA LYS A 112 15.02 10.93 0.26
C LYS A 112 13.84 11.89 0.40
N GLU A 113 14.09 13.03 0.99
CA GLU A 113 13.12 14.13 1.00
C GLU A 113 13.10 14.81 -0.36
N LEU A 114 11.91 15.06 -0.89
CA LEU A 114 11.70 15.69 -2.19
C LEU A 114 11.46 17.20 -2.06
#